data_f52f1cac3a46def5cda839b50d4d3370
#
_entry.id   f52f1cac3a46def5cda839b50d4d3370
#
_cell.length_a   1.000
_cell.length_b   1.000
_cell.length_c   1.000
_cell.angle_alpha   90.00
_cell.angle_beta   90.00
_cell.angle_gamma   90.00
#
_symmetry.space_group_name_H-M   'P 1'
#
loop_
_entity.id
_entity.type
_entity.pdbx_description
1 polymer ?
#
loop_
_entity_poly.entity_id
_entity_poly.type
_entity_poly.pdbx_seq_one_letter_code
_entity_poly.pdbx_strand_id
1 'polypeptide(L)'
;ANAADHGVIGGDYDGDGDRDLAVTDGYGPVGGHPVFRNELGGDARARGFSVRVRDAEGLATQAGAELRIVDADGPRSGLRLVSTGGCYNAQSEADAFLTLPEACERCELEVRFPGSQERTRFALPASLDTLPGRVLVVRRPAE
;
A
#
# COMPACT_ATOMS: atom_id res chain seq x y z
N ALA A 1 -29.75 12.64 -12.50
CA ALA A 1 -29.27 12.98 -11.15
C ALA A 1 -27.76 13.08 -11.24
N ASN A 2 -27.19 14.25 -11.00
CA ASN A 2 -25.74 14.40 -10.93
C ASN A 2 -25.30 13.89 -9.55
N ALA A 3 -24.87 12.65 -9.48
CA ALA A 3 -24.09 12.18 -8.36
C ALA A 3 -22.76 12.96 -8.41
N ALA A 4 -22.48 13.74 -7.39
CA ALA A 4 -21.19 14.40 -7.26
C ALA A 4 -20.32 13.52 -6.38
N ASP A 5 -19.53 12.66 -6.99
CA ASP A 5 -18.55 11.84 -6.30
C ASP A 5 -17.47 12.73 -5.68
N HIS A 6 -17.28 12.64 -4.36
CA HIS A 6 -16.38 13.52 -3.64
C HIS A 6 -15.06 12.90 -3.25
N GLY A 7 -14.95 11.59 -3.23
CA GLY A 7 -13.71 10.94 -2.87
C GLY A 7 -13.67 9.48 -3.28
N VAL A 8 -12.47 9.00 -3.55
CA VAL A 8 -12.17 7.59 -3.84
C VAL A 8 -11.04 7.15 -2.93
N ILE A 9 -11.23 6.04 -2.25
CA ILE A 9 -10.18 5.36 -1.50
C ILE A 9 -9.96 3.97 -2.05
N GLY A 10 -8.72 3.52 -2.05
CA GLY A 10 -8.36 2.17 -2.43
C GLY A 10 -7.82 1.40 -1.23
N GLY A 11 -8.27 0.16 -1.08
CA GLY A 11 -7.82 -0.77 -0.05
C GLY A 11 -8.13 -2.19 -0.46
N ASP A 12 -7.46 -3.15 0.15
CA ASP A 12 -7.76 -4.57 0.02
C ASP A 12 -8.74 -4.92 1.15
N TYR A 13 -10.04 -4.73 0.91
CA TYR A 13 -11.04 -4.86 1.97
C TYR A 13 -11.45 -6.31 2.26
N ASP A 14 -11.28 -7.22 1.31
CA ASP A 14 -11.59 -8.64 1.49
C ASP A 14 -10.34 -9.51 1.73
N GLY A 15 -9.15 -8.92 1.73
CA GLY A 15 -7.89 -9.57 2.08
C GLY A 15 -7.37 -10.51 1.00
N ASP A 16 -7.80 -10.32 -0.24
CA ASP A 16 -7.49 -11.22 -1.34
C ASP A 16 -6.19 -10.87 -2.09
N GLY A 17 -5.56 -9.72 -1.77
CA GLY A 17 -4.26 -9.32 -2.29
C GLY A 17 -4.34 -8.41 -3.51
N ASP A 18 -5.52 -7.94 -3.89
CA ASP A 18 -5.66 -6.85 -4.84
C ASP A 18 -6.33 -5.62 -4.20
N ARG A 19 -6.43 -4.53 -4.93
CA ARG A 19 -7.02 -3.30 -4.39
C ARG A 19 -8.42 -3.10 -4.93
N ASP A 20 -9.33 -2.92 -4.00
CA ASP A 20 -10.70 -2.52 -4.21
C ASP A 20 -10.86 -1.01 -4.15
N LEU A 21 -12.03 -0.51 -4.50
CA LEU A 21 -12.35 0.91 -4.47
C LEU A 21 -13.59 1.15 -3.62
N ALA A 22 -13.52 2.11 -2.72
CA ALA A 22 -14.70 2.71 -2.10
C ALA A 22 -14.86 4.15 -2.55
N VAL A 23 -16.08 4.52 -2.94
CA VAL A 23 -16.41 5.86 -3.45
C VAL A 23 -17.37 6.53 -2.50
N THR A 24 -17.08 7.78 -2.13
CA THR A 24 -18.00 8.59 -1.37
C THR A 24 -18.89 9.38 -2.33
N ASP A 25 -20.20 9.13 -2.30
CA ASP A 25 -21.17 9.89 -3.07
C ASP A 25 -21.67 11.10 -2.24
N GLY A 26 -21.61 12.27 -2.82
CA GLY A 26 -21.64 13.51 -2.07
C GLY A 26 -22.99 14.15 -1.83
N TYR A 27 -23.96 14.15 -2.70
CA TYR A 27 -25.23 14.86 -2.48
C TYR A 27 -26.37 14.32 -3.34
N GLY A 28 -27.28 13.57 -2.76
CA GLY A 28 -28.52 13.24 -3.42
C GLY A 28 -29.40 12.31 -2.57
N PRO A 29 -30.73 12.35 -2.76
CA PRO A 29 -31.66 11.49 -2.02
C PRO A 29 -31.54 10.00 -2.35
N VAL A 30 -30.71 9.66 -3.32
CA VAL A 30 -30.39 8.30 -3.76
C VAL A 30 -28.88 8.02 -3.70
N GLY A 31 -28.09 8.87 -3.05
CA GLY A 31 -26.65 8.69 -2.89
C GLY A 31 -26.34 7.43 -2.07
N GLY A 32 -25.40 6.66 -2.52
CA GLY A 32 -24.84 5.52 -1.82
C GLY A 32 -23.33 5.69 -1.73
N HIS A 33 -22.71 4.89 -0.88
CA HIS A 33 -21.25 4.80 -0.81
C HIS A 33 -20.84 3.43 -1.40
N PRO A 34 -20.76 3.31 -2.75
CA PRO A 34 -20.47 2.02 -3.36
C PRO A 34 -19.06 1.55 -3.05
N VAL A 35 -18.92 0.27 -2.79
CA VAL A 35 -17.65 -0.45 -2.74
C VAL A 35 -17.57 -1.33 -3.97
N PHE A 36 -16.52 -1.17 -4.72
CA PHE A 36 -16.25 -1.94 -5.92
C PHE A 36 -15.17 -2.96 -5.60
N ARG A 37 -15.52 -4.23 -5.65
CA ARG A 37 -14.57 -5.29 -5.55
C ARG A 37 -13.79 -5.41 -6.86
N ASN A 38 -12.48 -5.53 -6.76
CA ASN A 38 -11.64 -5.85 -7.90
C ASN A 38 -11.73 -7.34 -8.22
N GLU A 39 -12.22 -7.66 -9.39
CA GLU A 39 -12.33 -9.04 -9.87
C GLU A 39 -11.26 -9.35 -10.93
N LEU A 40 -10.27 -8.47 -11.11
CA LEU A 40 -9.16 -8.66 -12.04
C LEU A 40 -8.16 -9.68 -11.47
N GLY A 41 -8.64 -10.89 -11.24
CA GLY A 41 -7.85 -11.98 -10.69
C GLY A 41 -6.61 -12.35 -11.52
N GLY A 42 -5.87 -13.33 -11.05
CA GLY A 42 -4.70 -13.89 -11.69
C GLY A 42 -3.46 -13.84 -10.80
N ASP A 43 -2.30 -14.19 -11.36
CA ASP A 43 -1.04 -14.30 -10.62
C ASP A 43 -0.60 -12.98 -9.93
N ALA A 44 -1.02 -11.83 -10.47
CA ALA A 44 -0.73 -10.52 -9.89
C ALA A 44 -1.38 -10.34 -8.50
N ARG A 45 -2.59 -10.84 -8.32
CA ARG A 45 -3.33 -10.84 -7.05
C ARG A 45 -2.58 -11.62 -5.96
N ALA A 46 -2.10 -12.82 -6.30
CA ALA A 46 -1.33 -13.64 -5.36
C ALA A 46 -0.02 -12.96 -4.89
N ARG A 47 0.45 -11.93 -5.60
CA ARG A 47 1.69 -11.20 -5.35
C ARG A 47 1.48 -9.81 -4.74
N GLY A 48 0.23 -9.39 -4.52
CA GLY A 48 -0.12 -8.11 -3.90
C GLY A 48 0.04 -8.14 -2.38
N PHE A 49 0.54 -7.04 -1.80
CA PHE A 49 0.65 -6.84 -0.36
C PHE A 49 0.75 -5.35 -0.01
N SER A 50 0.35 -5.02 1.21
CA SER A 50 0.51 -3.69 1.77
C SER A 50 1.75 -3.59 2.64
N VAL A 51 2.39 -2.43 2.65
CA VAL A 51 3.53 -2.12 3.53
C VAL A 51 3.14 -0.98 4.45
N ARG A 52 3.20 -1.26 5.74
CA ARG A 52 2.98 -0.29 6.82
C ARG A 52 4.31 0.16 7.39
N VAL A 53 4.64 1.43 7.21
CA VAL A 53 5.90 2.01 7.68
C VAL A 53 5.67 2.73 9.00
N ARG A 54 6.42 2.34 10.03
CA ARG A 54 6.31 2.85 11.39
C ARG A 54 7.61 3.51 11.85
N ASP A 55 7.51 4.37 12.88
CA ASP A 55 8.68 4.85 13.63
C ASP A 55 9.44 3.72 14.33
N ALA A 56 10.52 4.05 15.02
CA ALA A 56 11.34 3.07 15.73
C ALA A 56 10.56 2.36 16.84
N GLU A 57 9.66 3.06 17.52
CA GLU A 57 8.79 2.54 18.57
C GLU A 57 7.63 1.70 18.01
N GLY A 58 7.34 1.83 16.74
CA GLY A 58 6.24 1.13 16.06
C GLY A 58 4.87 1.78 16.26
N LEU A 59 4.82 3.00 16.75
CA LEU A 59 3.60 3.73 17.12
C LEU A 59 3.07 4.60 15.99
N ALA A 60 3.93 5.45 15.41
CA ALA A 60 3.50 6.44 14.43
C ALA A 60 3.78 6.01 12.99
N THR A 61 2.80 6.27 12.12
CA THR A 61 2.96 6.07 10.68
C THR A 61 3.95 7.09 10.11
N GLN A 62 4.86 6.63 9.26
CA GLN A 62 5.86 7.44 8.61
C GLN A 62 5.36 7.98 7.27
N ALA A 63 4.41 8.94 7.32
CA ALA A 63 3.94 9.62 6.12
C ALA A 63 5.11 10.32 5.40
N GLY A 64 5.15 10.21 4.07
CA GLY A 64 6.25 10.68 3.26
C GLY A 64 7.40 9.67 3.10
N ALA A 65 7.33 8.49 3.71
CA ALA A 65 8.26 7.43 3.40
C ALA A 65 8.10 6.97 1.94
N GLU A 66 9.22 6.73 1.29
CA GLU A 66 9.28 6.21 -0.07
C GLU A 66 9.69 4.75 -0.07
N LEU A 67 9.00 3.93 -0.86
CA LEU A 67 9.23 2.49 -0.92
C LEU A 67 9.34 2.01 -2.36
N ARG A 68 10.18 1.02 -2.57
CA ARG A 68 10.24 0.24 -3.81
C ARG A 68 10.81 -1.15 -3.56
N ILE A 69 10.51 -2.08 -4.44
CA ILE A 69 11.16 -3.39 -4.47
C ILE A 69 12.42 -3.27 -5.30
N VAL A 70 13.51 -3.82 -4.79
CA VAL A 70 14.84 -3.84 -5.43
C VAL A 70 15.42 -5.26 -5.40
N ASP A 71 16.36 -5.53 -6.27
CA ASP A 71 17.25 -6.68 -6.20
C ASP A 71 18.72 -6.25 -6.42
N ALA A 72 19.59 -7.20 -6.74
CA ALA A 72 21.01 -6.92 -7.01
C ALA A 72 21.22 -6.03 -8.26
N ASP A 73 20.32 -6.11 -9.22
CA ASP A 73 20.40 -5.39 -10.50
C ASP A 73 19.72 -4.02 -10.43
N GLY A 74 19.02 -3.72 -9.34
CA GLY A 74 18.39 -2.42 -9.10
C GLY A 74 16.88 -2.46 -8.84
N PRO A 75 16.15 -1.36 -9.14
CA PRO A 75 14.72 -1.28 -8.91
C PRO A 75 13.90 -2.26 -9.75
N ARG A 76 13.01 -3.00 -9.09
CA ARG A 76 12.09 -3.98 -9.70
C ARG A 76 10.64 -3.52 -9.67
N SER A 77 10.34 -2.47 -8.91
CA SER A 77 9.01 -1.83 -8.90
C SER A 77 9.12 -0.31 -9.06
N GLY A 78 7.99 0.33 -9.38
CA GLY A 78 7.87 1.77 -9.27
C GLY A 78 7.96 2.24 -7.82
N LEU A 79 8.32 3.52 -7.64
CA LEU A 79 8.32 4.16 -6.32
C LEU A 79 6.89 4.30 -5.80
N ARG A 80 6.70 4.02 -4.52
CA ARG A 80 5.46 4.27 -3.78
C ARG A 80 5.75 5.22 -2.62
N LEU A 81 4.77 6.06 -2.33
CA LEU A 81 4.82 7.01 -1.23
C LEU A 81 3.78 6.61 -0.18
N VAL A 82 4.18 6.57 1.09
CA VAL A 82 3.23 6.49 2.19
C VAL A 82 2.51 7.83 2.29
N SER A 83 1.22 7.84 1.98
CA SER A 83 0.40 9.05 1.98
C SER A 83 -0.76 8.90 2.95
N THR A 84 -1.03 9.94 3.73
CA THR A 84 -2.19 10.03 4.62
C THR A 84 -3.35 10.83 4.01
N GLY A 85 -3.17 11.33 2.80
CA GLY A 85 -4.18 12.09 2.08
C GLY A 85 -4.38 11.53 0.68
N GLY A 86 -5.49 11.81 0.07
CA GLY A 86 -5.73 11.31 -1.28
C GLY A 86 -6.86 12.04 -2.02
N CYS A 87 -7.96 12.31 -1.36
CA CYS A 87 -9.14 12.89 -1.98
C CYS A 87 -9.88 13.84 -1.04
N TYR A 88 -10.76 14.64 -1.61
CA TYR A 88 -11.68 15.47 -0.85
C TYR A 88 -12.61 14.60 0.00
N ASN A 89 -12.65 14.86 1.31
CA ASN A 89 -13.45 14.11 2.29
C ASN A 89 -13.18 12.57 2.32
N ALA A 90 -12.00 12.14 1.88
CA ALA A 90 -11.62 10.73 1.95
C ALA A 90 -10.16 10.59 2.38
N GLN A 91 -9.90 9.62 3.23
CA GLN A 91 -8.56 9.27 3.69
C GLN A 91 -8.35 7.78 3.49
N SER A 92 -7.38 7.42 2.65
CA SER A 92 -6.92 6.04 2.52
C SER A 92 -6.11 5.62 3.73
N GLU A 93 -5.99 4.31 3.94
CA GLU A 93 -4.98 3.78 4.86
C GLU A 93 -3.60 4.31 4.45
N ALA A 94 -2.80 4.65 5.45
CA ALA A 94 -1.43 5.13 5.25
C ALA A 94 -0.46 3.97 4.99
N ASP A 95 -0.88 3.00 4.21
CA ASP A 95 -0.10 1.85 3.78
C ASP A 95 0.24 2.00 2.28
N ALA A 96 1.43 1.57 1.90
CA ALA A 96 1.83 1.55 0.50
C ALA A 96 1.57 0.16 -0.09
N PHE A 97 0.75 0.08 -1.13
CA PHE A 97 0.49 -1.18 -1.82
C PHE A 97 1.57 -1.46 -2.87
N LEU A 98 2.10 -2.66 -2.84
CA LEU A 98 3.12 -3.19 -3.75
C LEU A 98 2.70 -4.54 -4.32
N THR A 99 3.26 -4.88 -5.47
CA THR A 99 3.14 -6.20 -6.08
C THR A 99 4.53 -6.78 -6.30
N LEU A 100 4.79 -7.98 -5.79
CA LEU A 100 6.03 -8.68 -6.06
C LEU A 100 6.19 -8.94 -7.57
N PRO A 101 7.35 -8.64 -8.15
CA PRO A 101 7.67 -9.03 -9.52
C PRO A 101 7.65 -10.56 -9.70
N GLU A 102 7.38 -11.04 -10.90
CA GLU A 102 7.29 -12.49 -11.19
C GLU A 102 8.59 -13.26 -10.89
N ALA A 103 9.72 -12.68 -11.22
CA ALA A 103 11.03 -13.27 -11.00
C ALA A 103 11.76 -12.58 -9.85
N CYS A 104 11.35 -12.85 -8.62
CA CYS A 104 11.84 -12.14 -7.44
C CYS A 104 12.36 -13.07 -6.35
N GLU A 105 13.42 -13.84 -6.66
CA GLU A 105 13.98 -14.80 -5.71
C GLU A 105 14.74 -14.16 -4.54
N ARG A 106 15.30 -12.96 -4.73
CA ARG A 106 16.13 -12.24 -3.76
C ARG A 106 15.80 -10.76 -3.72
N CYS A 107 14.51 -10.43 -3.78
CA CYS A 107 14.09 -9.06 -3.66
C CYS A 107 14.08 -8.59 -2.22
N GLU A 108 14.37 -7.31 -2.06
CA GLU A 108 14.28 -6.58 -0.81
C GLU A 108 13.33 -5.40 -0.97
N LEU A 109 12.72 -5.01 0.12
CA LEU A 109 12.02 -3.75 0.22
C LEU A 109 13.01 -2.65 0.59
N GLU A 110 13.19 -1.68 -0.29
CA GLU A 110 14.01 -0.50 -0.01
C GLU A 110 13.10 0.64 0.45
N VAL A 111 13.39 1.20 1.62
CA VAL A 111 12.61 2.27 2.25
C VAL A 111 13.51 3.48 2.51
N ARG A 112 13.07 4.66 2.09
CA ARG A 112 13.62 5.95 2.53
C ARG A 112 12.66 6.58 3.52
N PHE A 113 13.10 6.72 4.76
CA PHE A 113 12.28 7.32 5.81
C PHE A 113 12.22 8.85 5.67
N PRO A 114 11.13 9.49 6.13
CA PRO A 114 11.02 10.95 6.11
C PRO A 114 12.23 11.62 6.84
N GLY A 115 12.78 12.64 6.20
CA GLY A 115 13.94 13.36 6.73
C GLY A 115 15.30 12.68 6.53
N SER A 116 15.33 11.43 6.05
CA SER A 116 16.59 10.73 5.74
C SER A 116 16.94 10.84 4.27
N GLN A 117 18.23 10.91 3.97
CA GLN A 117 18.77 10.71 2.61
C GLN A 117 19.14 9.25 2.35
N GLU A 118 19.28 8.48 3.40
CA GLU A 118 19.64 7.06 3.32
C GLU A 118 18.43 6.18 3.04
N ARG A 119 18.69 5.05 2.41
CA ARG A 119 17.71 4.00 2.12
C ARG A 119 18.05 2.76 2.92
N THR A 120 17.09 2.26 3.65
CA THR A 120 17.20 1.03 4.42
C THR A 120 16.57 -0.11 3.65
N ARG A 121 17.18 -1.29 3.66
CA ARG A 121 16.66 -2.49 3.02
C ARG A 121 16.13 -3.47 4.03
N PHE A 122 15.00 -4.05 3.71
CA PHE A 122 14.30 -5.06 4.51
C PHE A 122 14.08 -6.30 3.67
N ALA A 123 14.37 -7.45 4.24
CA ALA A 123 14.07 -8.72 3.58
C ALA A 123 12.56 -8.88 3.37
N LEU A 124 12.17 -9.34 2.21
CA LEU A 124 10.80 -9.75 1.95
C LEU A 124 10.59 -11.19 2.43
N PRO A 125 9.39 -11.54 2.91
CA PRO A 125 9.10 -12.91 3.32
C PRO A 125 9.14 -13.85 2.11
N ALA A 126 9.49 -15.11 2.35
CA ALA A 126 9.52 -16.15 1.31
C ALA A 126 8.12 -16.41 0.71
N SER A 127 7.06 -16.17 1.50
CA SER A 127 5.67 -16.22 1.04
C SER A 127 4.87 -15.09 1.69
N LEU A 128 4.08 -14.40 0.89
CA LEU A 128 3.16 -13.35 1.37
C LEU A 128 2.02 -13.90 2.22
N ASP A 129 1.70 -15.18 2.08
CA ASP A 129 0.65 -15.83 2.87
C ASP A 129 1.03 -15.98 4.35
N THR A 130 2.31 -15.77 4.70
CA THR A 130 2.77 -15.70 6.09
C THR A 130 2.48 -14.35 6.75
N LEU A 131 2.11 -13.34 5.98
CA LEU A 131 1.78 -12.00 6.48
C LEU A 131 0.30 -11.94 6.90
N PRO A 132 -0.01 -11.57 8.15
CA PRO A 132 -1.39 -11.34 8.57
C PRO A 132 -2.04 -10.25 7.70
N GLY A 133 -3.17 -10.58 7.04
CA GLY A 133 -3.86 -9.67 6.12
C GLY A 133 -2.98 -9.15 4.99
N ARG A 134 -1.93 -9.89 4.62
CA ARG A 134 -0.93 -9.48 3.62
C ARG A 134 -0.29 -8.10 3.89
N VAL A 135 -0.11 -7.78 5.17
CA VAL A 135 0.51 -6.51 5.60
C VAL A 135 1.92 -6.77 6.15
N LEU A 136 2.92 -6.23 5.47
CA LEU A 136 4.30 -6.19 5.95
C LEU A 136 4.51 -4.90 6.78
N VAL A 137 4.84 -5.06 8.06
CA VAL A 137 5.17 -3.92 8.92
C VAL A 137 6.68 -3.75 8.96
N VAL A 138 7.16 -2.58 8.56
CA VAL A 138 8.57 -2.19 8.67
C VAL A 138 8.72 -1.02 9.64
N ARG A 139 9.81 -1.01 10.40
CA ARG A 139 10.10 0.02 11.39
C ARG A 139 11.36 0.77 11.02
N ARG A 140 11.37 2.07 11.30
CA ARG A 140 12.57 2.87 11.21
C ARG A 140 13.62 2.29 12.17
N PRO A 141 14.86 2.06 11.72
CA PRO A 141 15.93 1.69 12.63
C PRO A 141 16.10 2.74 13.73
N ALA A 142 16.39 2.29 14.95
CA ALA A 142 16.81 3.20 16.02
C ALA A 142 18.15 3.87 15.62
N GLU A 143 18.30 5.15 15.97
CA GLU A 143 19.56 5.88 15.75
C GLU A 143 20.64 5.44 16.71
#